data_d4120b4ea60b135f795791aacc9264b3
#
_entry.id   d4120b4ea60b135f795791aacc9264b3
#
_cell.length_a   1.000
_cell.length_b   1.000
_cell.length_c   1.000
_cell.angle_alpha   90.00
_cell.angle_beta   90.00
_cell.angle_gamma   90.00
#
_symmetry.space_group_name_H-M   'P 1'
#
loop_
_entity.id
_entity.type
_entity.pdbx_description
1 polymer ?
#
loop_
_entity_poly.entity_id
_entity_poly.type
_entity_poly.pdbx_seq_one_letter_code
_entity_poly.pdbx_strand_id
1 'polypeptide(L)'
;MSTRNGKLDSNLLLLLVLGSAAILAGCAQGMDQVPPPSGATQPVAMTVTVCDSGEQGCSAATSFSLGTFRDLGVGVDWKNVPGGTHTQQIALVQPNGVVYQTVSHSFGVADGKLGAPAINDVIPVAGTFITQRSQTGEWTIDVSLDGQSVGTQKFQFTE
;
A
#
# COMPACT_ATOMS: atom_id res chain seq x y z
N MET A 1 2.74 -53.79 1.74
CA MET A 1 1.44 -54.22 1.16
C MET A 1 0.53 -53.00 1.25
N SER A 2 0.21 -52.39 0.26
CA SER A 2 -0.62 -52.40 -0.89
C SER A 2 -0.46 -51.11 -1.69
N THR A 3 0.02 -51.27 -2.87
CA THR A 3 0.03 -50.26 -3.94
C THR A 3 -1.37 -49.97 -4.46
N ARG A 4 -1.69 -48.73 -4.83
CA ARG A 4 -2.63 -48.48 -5.90
C ARG A 4 -2.21 -47.25 -6.73
N ASN A 5 -1.70 -47.58 -7.90
CA ASN A 5 -1.63 -46.71 -9.06
C ASN A 5 -3.04 -46.36 -9.55
N GLY A 6 -3.28 -45.10 -9.85
CA GLY A 6 -4.45 -44.62 -10.57
C GLY A 6 -4.00 -43.72 -11.72
N LYS A 7 -3.79 -44.36 -12.86
CA LYS A 7 -3.59 -43.80 -14.18
C LYS A 7 -4.97 -43.63 -14.80
N LEU A 8 -5.24 -42.53 -15.46
CA LEU A 8 -6.31 -42.33 -16.48
C LEU A 8 -6.38 -40.83 -16.77
N ASP A 9 -6.63 -40.34 -17.89
CA ASP A 9 -6.61 -40.72 -19.30
C ASP A 9 -6.74 -39.42 -20.08
N SER A 10 -5.98 -39.31 -21.11
CA SER A 10 -6.10 -38.30 -22.15
C SER A 10 -7.50 -38.40 -22.79
N ASN A 11 -8.22 -37.30 -22.90
CA ASN A 11 -9.23 -37.14 -23.91
C ASN A 11 -9.02 -35.84 -24.68
N LEU A 12 -8.32 -36.02 -25.74
CA LEU A 12 -8.22 -35.21 -26.94
C LEU A 12 -9.59 -35.13 -27.59
N LEU A 13 -10.25 -33.98 -27.57
CA LEU A 13 -11.39 -33.71 -28.45
C LEU A 13 -11.10 -32.50 -29.31
N LEU A 14 -10.56 -32.83 -30.50
CA LEU A 14 -10.37 -31.96 -31.63
C LEU A 14 -11.72 -31.72 -32.30
N LEU A 15 -12.30 -30.52 -32.18
CA LEU A 15 -13.48 -30.13 -32.97
C LEU A 15 -13.08 -29.01 -33.93
N LEU A 16 -12.80 -29.45 -35.16
CA LEU A 16 -12.69 -28.63 -36.34
C LEU A 16 -14.11 -28.19 -36.75
N VAL A 17 -14.39 -26.88 -36.67
CA VAL A 17 -15.57 -26.31 -37.34
C VAL A 17 -15.07 -25.30 -38.38
N LEU A 18 -15.07 -25.74 -39.62
CA LEU A 18 -15.03 -24.87 -40.80
C LEU A 18 -16.40 -24.21 -40.97
N GLY A 19 -16.45 -22.89 -40.98
CA GLY A 19 -17.67 -22.10 -41.17
C GLY A 19 -17.37 -20.81 -41.90
N SER A 20 -17.43 -20.85 -43.20
CA SER A 20 -17.85 -19.87 -44.22
C SER A 20 -17.67 -18.38 -43.94
N ALA A 21 -16.81 -17.77 -44.77
CA ALA A 21 -16.70 -16.35 -44.98
C ALA A 21 -17.99 -15.78 -45.63
N ALA A 22 -18.63 -14.83 -44.98
CA ALA A 22 -19.59 -13.91 -45.59
C ALA A 22 -19.01 -12.50 -45.50
N ILE A 23 -18.53 -12.01 -46.63
CA ILE A 23 -18.09 -10.62 -46.81
C ILE A 23 -19.37 -9.77 -46.93
N LEU A 24 -19.77 -9.09 -45.89
CA LEU A 24 -20.71 -7.98 -45.93
C LEU A 24 -19.92 -6.69 -45.94
N ALA A 25 -19.79 -6.09 -47.11
CA ALA A 25 -19.38 -4.70 -47.26
C ALA A 25 -20.49 -3.80 -46.66
N GLY A 26 -20.35 -3.45 -45.39
CA GLY A 26 -21.22 -2.49 -44.71
C GLY A 26 -20.50 -1.14 -44.60
N CYS A 27 -21.15 -0.11 -45.10
CA CYS A 27 -20.75 1.29 -45.09
C CYS A 27 -20.16 1.71 -43.71
N ALA A 28 -18.93 2.20 -43.75
CA ALA A 28 -18.32 2.89 -42.65
C ALA A 28 -19.07 4.22 -42.44
N GLN A 29 -20.09 4.22 -41.57
CA GLN A 29 -20.55 5.44 -40.94
C GLN A 29 -19.51 5.80 -39.90
N GLY A 30 -18.88 6.98 -40.10
CA GLY A 30 -17.97 7.55 -39.11
C GLY A 30 -18.70 7.65 -37.77
N MET A 31 -18.41 6.71 -36.89
CA MET A 31 -18.69 6.91 -35.47
C MET A 31 -17.71 7.99 -35.01
N ASP A 32 -18.26 9.19 -34.77
CA ASP A 32 -17.58 10.18 -33.97
C ASP A 32 -17.08 9.45 -32.71
N GLN A 33 -15.79 9.17 -32.68
CA GLN A 33 -15.12 8.72 -31.47
C GLN A 33 -15.26 9.86 -30.48
N VAL A 34 -16.28 9.75 -29.61
CA VAL A 34 -16.34 10.56 -28.40
C VAL A 34 -14.99 10.39 -27.73
N PRO A 35 -14.16 11.45 -27.64
CA PRO A 35 -12.88 11.33 -26.97
C PRO A 35 -13.14 10.79 -25.57
N PRO A 36 -12.36 9.82 -25.10
CA PRO A 36 -12.50 9.33 -23.75
C PRO A 36 -12.46 10.52 -22.80
N PRO A 37 -13.31 10.57 -21.75
CA PRO A 37 -13.33 11.68 -20.83
C PRO A 37 -11.89 11.92 -20.35
N SER A 38 -11.36 13.10 -20.66
CA SER A 38 -10.05 13.57 -20.22
C SER A 38 -10.10 13.88 -18.73
N GLY A 39 -10.15 12.83 -17.92
CA GLY A 39 -10.28 12.87 -16.48
C GLY A 39 -9.85 11.55 -15.88
N ALA A 40 -8.74 10.96 -16.37
CA ALA A 40 -8.09 9.92 -15.63
C ALA A 40 -7.64 10.52 -14.30
N THR A 41 -8.47 10.42 -13.27
CA THR A 41 -8.11 10.78 -11.90
C THR A 41 -6.88 9.95 -11.57
N GLN A 42 -5.74 10.63 -11.40
CA GLN A 42 -4.52 9.94 -11.01
C GLN A 42 -4.80 9.23 -9.67
N PRO A 43 -4.38 7.97 -9.52
CA PRO A 43 -4.60 7.26 -8.27
C PRO A 43 -3.92 7.99 -7.11
N VAL A 44 -4.56 7.95 -5.94
CA VAL A 44 -3.94 8.40 -4.70
C VAL A 44 -2.66 7.59 -4.50
N ALA A 45 -1.57 8.28 -4.20
CA ALA A 45 -0.28 7.66 -3.93
C ALA A 45 0.32 8.26 -2.66
N MET A 46 1.23 7.52 -2.05
CA MET A 46 1.96 7.95 -0.87
C MET A 46 3.44 7.56 -0.95
N THR A 47 4.26 8.29 -0.19
CA THR A 47 5.62 7.88 0.17
C THR A 47 5.73 7.89 1.68
N VAL A 48 6.23 6.81 2.27
CA VAL A 48 6.45 6.71 3.71
C VAL A 48 7.93 6.85 4.02
N THR A 49 8.25 7.72 4.96
CA THR A 49 9.59 7.89 5.51
C THR A 49 9.59 7.48 6.96
N VAL A 50 10.52 6.61 7.34
CA VAL A 50 10.73 6.15 8.72
C VAL A 50 12.08 6.64 9.20
N CYS A 51 12.13 7.19 10.42
CA CYS A 51 13.34 7.78 10.99
C CYS A 51 13.39 7.68 12.51
N ASP A 52 14.54 8.00 13.11
CA ASP A 52 14.63 8.35 14.54
C ASP A 52 14.27 9.82 14.71
N SER A 53 13.17 10.10 15.42
CA SER A 53 12.70 11.47 15.66
C SER A 53 13.51 12.17 16.78
N GLY A 54 14.38 11.45 17.48
CA GLY A 54 15.28 12.00 18.50
C GLY A 54 16.49 12.74 17.93
N GLU A 55 16.84 12.51 16.67
CA GLU A 55 17.92 13.22 15.97
C GLU A 55 17.41 14.49 15.28
N GLN A 56 18.30 15.47 15.14
CA GLN A 56 17.98 16.72 14.43
C GLN A 56 17.82 16.44 12.92
N GLY A 57 16.60 16.17 12.51
CA GLY A 57 16.22 15.89 11.13
C GLY A 57 15.94 14.40 10.91
N CYS A 58 14.78 14.12 10.35
CA CYS A 58 14.32 12.78 10.01
C CYS A 58 15.07 12.28 8.77
N SER A 59 16.17 11.57 8.95
CA SER A 59 16.85 10.86 7.86
C SER A 59 16.20 9.49 7.68
N ALA A 60 15.72 9.22 6.46
CA ALA A 60 15.11 7.94 6.14
C ALA A 60 16.08 6.78 6.41
N ALA A 61 15.63 5.81 7.20
CA ALA A 61 16.37 4.59 7.47
C ALA A 61 15.42 3.38 7.49
N THR A 62 15.97 2.21 7.27
CA THR A 62 15.23 0.95 7.29
C THR A 62 15.65 0.02 8.41
N SER A 63 16.63 0.44 9.23
CA SER A 63 17.10 -0.33 10.38
C SER A 63 17.50 0.60 11.51
N PHE A 64 17.13 0.26 12.75
CA PHE A 64 17.33 1.05 13.94
C PHE A 64 17.79 0.15 15.10
N SER A 65 18.79 0.59 15.89
CA SER A 65 19.21 -0.12 17.09
C SER A 65 18.37 0.32 18.31
N LEU A 66 17.70 -0.61 18.96
CA LEU A 66 16.89 -0.34 20.16
C LEU A 66 17.69 0.27 21.31
N GLY A 67 19.00 0.01 21.34
CA GLY A 67 19.87 0.54 22.41
C GLY A 67 20.06 2.06 22.37
N THR A 68 19.89 2.68 21.21
CA THR A 68 20.06 4.14 20.99
C THR A 68 18.78 4.84 20.52
N PHE A 69 17.82 4.06 20.02
CA PHE A 69 16.58 4.57 19.42
C PHE A 69 15.62 5.13 20.47
N ARG A 70 15.05 6.30 20.21
CA ARG A 70 14.12 6.94 21.13
C ARG A 70 12.69 6.89 20.68
N ASP A 71 12.40 7.52 19.57
CA ASP A 71 11.04 7.65 19.06
C ASP A 71 11.00 7.43 17.56
N LEU A 72 9.99 6.68 17.10
CA LEU A 72 9.78 6.39 15.68
C LEU A 72 9.07 7.57 15.03
N GLY A 73 9.78 8.30 14.19
CA GLY A 73 9.19 9.28 13.30
C GLY A 73 8.66 8.60 12.04
N VAL A 74 7.41 8.87 11.70
CA VAL A 74 6.76 8.37 10.48
C VAL A 74 6.24 9.56 9.70
N GLY A 75 6.88 9.85 8.57
CA GLY A 75 6.41 10.86 7.60
C GLY A 75 5.63 10.17 6.47
N VAL A 76 4.45 10.69 6.15
CA VAL A 76 3.67 10.24 5.00
C VAL A 76 3.43 11.42 4.06
N ASP A 77 4.01 11.35 2.87
CA ASP A 77 3.80 12.32 1.79
C ASP A 77 2.74 11.80 0.85
N TRP A 78 1.58 12.44 0.85
CA TRP A 78 0.45 12.10 0.00
C TRP A 78 0.53 12.81 -1.36
N LYS A 79 0.07 12.13 -2.41
CA LYS A 79 -0.10 12.69 -3.76
C LYS A 79 -1.48 12.36 -4.28
N ASN A 80 -2.03 13.30 -5.05
CA ASN A 80 -3.32 13.15 -5.75
C ASN A 80 -4.51 12.88 -4.81
N VAL A 81 -4.46 13.35 -3.56
CA VAL A 81 -5.60 13.25 -2.64
C VAL A 81 -6.68 14.23 -3.10
N PRO A 82 -7.93 13.78 -3.31
CA PRO A 82 -9.03 14.65 -3.72
C PRO A 82 -9.32 15.76 -2.71
N GLY A 83 -10.05 16.79 -3.13
CA GLY A 83 -10.59 17.81 -2.23
C GLY A 83 -11.54 17.19 -1.20
N GLY A 84 -11.49 17.67 0.04
CA GLY A 84 -12.31 17.19 1.14
C GLY A 84 -11.53 17.02 2.44
N THR A 85 -12.22 16.47 3.44
CA THR A 85 -11.61 16.08 4.72
C THR A 85 -11.30 14.60 4.67
N HIS A 86 -10.07 14.25 5.04
CA HIS A 86 -9.56 12.90 5.00
C HIS A 86 -8.99 12.49 6.36
N THR A 87 -8.94 11.19 6.62
CA THR A 87 -8.33 10.63 7.81
C THR A 87 -7.24 9.65 7.40
N GLN A 88 -5.98 10.02 7.70
CA GLN A 88 -4.84 9.11 7.67
C GLN A 88 -4.87 8.24 8.90
N GLN A 89 -4.57 6.97 8.76
CA GLN A 89 -4.31 6.07 9.86
C GLN A 89 -3.01 5.29 9.60
N ILE A 90 -2.16 5.25 10.63
CA ILE A 90 -0.90 4.50 10.63
C ILE A 90 -1.04 3.40 11.67
N ALA A 91 -0.90 2.15 11.29
CA ALA A 91 -0.82 1.02 12.19
C ALA A 91 0.63 0.48 12.24
N LEU A 92 1.22 0.46 13.41
CA LEU A 92 2.51 -0.17 13.67
C LEU A 92 2.29 -1.65 14.00
N VAL A 93 2.80 -2.52 13.13
CA VAL A 93 2.60 -3.97 13.19
C VAL A 93 3.89 -4.66 13.60
N GLN A 94 3.79 -5.53 14.60
CA GLN A 94 4.88 -6.33 15.15
C GLN A 94 5.35 -7.42 14.16
N PRO A 95 6.55 -8.00 14.37
CA PRO A 95 7.04 -9.11 13.55
C PRO A 95 6.12 -10.36 13.53
N ASN A 96 5.28 -10.51 14.55
CA ASN A 96 4.28 -11.59 14.64
C ASN A 96 2.95 -11.26 13.94
N GLY A 97 2.83 -10.11 13.28
CA GLY A 97 1.62 -9.66 12.59
C GLY A 97 0.56 -8.99 13.49
N VAL A 98 0.84 -8.81 14.78
CA VAL A 98 -0.11 -8.14 15.68
C VAL A 98 0.07 -6.63 15.62
N VAL A 99 -1.02 -5.87 15.53
CA VAL A 99 -0.97 -4.41 15.62
C VAL A 99 -0.56 -4.01 17.04
N TYR A 100 0.54 -3.27 17.14
CA TYR A 100 1.05 -2.73 18.40
C TYR A 100 0.34 -1.43 18.78
N GLN A 101 0.27 -0.52 17.82
CA GLN A 101 -0.32 0.81 18.01
C GLN A 101 -0.91 1.33 16.72
N THR A 102 -1.96 2.14 16.84
CA THR A 102 -2.55 2.87 15.72
C THR A 102 -2.58 4.35 16.06
N VAL A 103 -2.15 5.19 15.10
CA VAL A 103 -2.23 6.64 15.16
C VAL A 103 -3.14 7.13 14.05
N SER A 104 -4.02 8.09 14.34
CA SER A 104 -4.94 8.66 13.34
C SER A 104 -4.78 10.17 13.29
N HIS A 105 -4.76 10.72 12.07
CA HIS A 105 -4.62 12.14 11.83
C HIS A 105 -5.62 12.60 10.76
N SER A 106 -6.42 13.63 11.04
CA SER A 106 -7.34 14.20 10.07
C SER A 106 -6.75 15.44 9.42
N PHE A 107 -6.92 15.57 8.09
CA PHE A 107 -6.42 16.72 7.33
C PHE A 107 -7.41 17.10 6.23
N GLY A 108 -7.29 18.33 5.73
CA GLY A 108 -8.13 18.85 4.66
C GLY A 108 -7.35 19.13 3.38
N VAL A 109 -7.98 18.86 2.25
CA VAL A 109 -7.54 19.29 0.92
C VAL A 109 -8.58 20.22 0.37
N ALA A 110 -8.17 21.35 -0.22
CA ALA A 110 -9.12 22.33 -0.77
C ALA A 110 -10.02 21.71 -1.86
N ASP A 111 -11.31 22.03 -1.81
CA ASP A 111 -12.29 21.51 -2.77
C ASP A 111 -11.90 21.79 -4.22
N GLY A 112 -12.10 20.81 -5.08
CA GLY A 112 -11.73 20.85 -6.49
C GLY A 112 -10.23 20.86 -6.77
N LYS A 113 -9.41 20.57 -5.77
CA LYS A 113 -7.95 20.42 -5.88
C LYS A 113 -7.55 18.98 -5.62
N LEU A 114 -6.36 18.65 -6.14
CA LEU A 114 -5.61 17.48 -5.67
C LEU A 114 -4.54 17.99 -4.74
N GLY A 115 -4.43 17.39 -3.56
CA GLY A 115 -3.44 17.77 -2.55
C GLY A 115 -2.26 16.82 -2.52
N ALA A 116 -1.17 17.31 -1.95
CA ALA A 116 0.03 16.56 -1.61
C ALA A 116 0.48 16.94 -0.18
N PRO A 117 -0.37 16.72 0.85
CA PRO A 117 0.00 17.05 2.22
C PRO A 117 1.10 16.11 2.71
N ALA A 118 2.01 16.63 3.53
CA ALA A 118 2.98 15.87 4.30
C ALA A 118 2.51 15.81 5.77
N ILE A 119 2.38 14.63 6.32
CA ILE A 119 1.94 14.41 7.70
C ILE A 119 3.02 13.63 8.42
N ASN A 120 3.44 14.15 9.58
CA ASN A 120 4.47 13.53 10.40
C ASN A 120 3.87 13.14 11.75
N ASP A 121 4.00 11.88 12.09
CA ASP A 121 3.60 11.32 13.37
C ASP A 121 4.83 10.81 14.14
N VAL A 122 4.76 10.83 15.45
CA VAL A 122 5.81 10.32 16.33
C VAL A 122 5.21 9.23 17.23
N ILE A 123 5.81 8.06 17.18
CA ILE A 123 5.42 6.90 17.99
C ILE A 123 6.51 6.65 19.04
N PRO A 124 6.23 6.78 20.35
CA PRO A 124 7.20 6.50 21.39
C PRO A 124 7.69 5.03 21.33
N VAL A 125 9.00 4.85 21.45
CA VAL A 125 9.63 3.52 21.48
C VAL A 125 10.46 3.34 22.76
N ALA A 126 11.30 4.30 23.12
CA ALA A 126 12.10 4.23 24.32
C ALA A 126 11.24 4.12 25.59
N GLY A 127 11.57 3.19 26.47
CA GLY A 127 10.82 2.95 27.70
C GLY A 127 9.48 2.25 27.53
N THR A 128 9.11 1.90 26.32
CA THR A 128 7.88 1.14 26.03
C THR A 128 8.14 -0.37 26.04
N PHE A 129 7.07 -1.15 25.78
CA PHE A 129 7.17 -2.61 25.65
C PHE A 129 8.17 -3.04 24.57
N ILE A 130 8.36 -2.23 23.53
CA ILE A 130 9.30 -2.53 22.43
C ILE A 130 10.73 -2.66 22.99
N THR A 131 11.21 -1.66 23.73
CA THR A 131 12.55 -1.68 24.32
C THR A 131 12.65 -2.59 25.54
N GLN A 132 11.62 -2.61 26.41
CA GLN A 132 11.62 -3.44 27.62
C GLN A 132 11.67 -4.95 27.34
N ARG A 133 11.17 -5.37 26.18
CA ARG A 133 11.12 -6.77 25.75
C ARG A 133 12.08 -7.07 24.60
N SER A 134 12.96 -6.14 24.23
CA SER A 134 13.88 -6.26 23.09
C SER A 134 13.17 -6.79 21.85
N GLN A 135 12.05 -6.13 21.48
CA GLN A 135 11.22 -6.55 20.34
C GLN A 135 11.92 -6.26 19.01
N THR A 136 12.98 -7.02 18.73
CA THR A 136 13.75 -6.96 17.47
C THR A 136 13.02 -7.68 16.33
N GLY A 137 13.46 -7.44 15.09
CA GLY A 137 12.92 -8.07 13.89
C GLY A 137 12.29 -7.09 12.93
N GLU A 138 11.65 -7.62 11.89
CA GLU A 138 10.98 -6.82 10.86
C GLU A 138 9.62 -6.35 11.35
N TRP A 139 9.44 -5.03 11.40
CA TRP A 139 8.21 -4.35 11.71
C TRP A 139 7.60 -3.75 10.44
N THR A 140 6.31 -3.56 10.44
CA THR A 140 5.58 -2.99 9.29
C THR A 140 4.77 -1.77 9.74
N ILE A 141 4.80 -0.73 8.92
CA ILE A 141 3.88 0.39 9.00
C ILE A 141 2.83 0.19 7.91
N ASP A 142 1.58 -0.01 8.31
CA ASP A 142 0.45 -0.04 7.40
C ASP A 142 -0.21 1.33 7.39
N VAL A 143 -0.39 1.89 6.18
CA VAL A 143 -0.99 3.21 6.01
C VAL A 143 -2.32 3.08 5.28
N SER A 144 -3.34 3.69 5.86
CA SER A 144 -4.65 3.79 5.24
C SER A 144 -5.12 5.25 5.14
N LEU A 145 -5.97 5.51 4.16
CA LEU A 145 -6.67 6.78 3.96
C LEU A 145 -8.16 6.47 3.93
N ASP A 146 -8.93 7.15 4.79
CA ASP A 146 -10.39 6.97 4.92
C ASP A 146 -10.80 5.51 5.12
N GLY A 147 -9.98 4.75 5.88
CA GLY A 147 -10.20 3.32 6.15
C GLY A 147 -9.79 2.37 5.03
N GLN A 148 -9.28 2.87 3.91
CA GLN A 148 -8.76 2.04 2.83
C GLN A 148 -7.24 1.94 2.91
N SER A 149 -6.71 0.72 2.92
CA SER A 149 -5.26 0.50 2.87
C SER A 149 -4.69 1.02 1.57
N VAL A 150 -3.65 1.87 1.66
CA VAL A 150 -2.96 2.44 0.51
C VAL A 150 -1.60 1.79 0.29
N GLY A 151 -0.95 1.34 1.37
CA GLY A 151 0.31 0.63 1.26
C GLY A 151 1.01 0.44 2.58
N THR A 152 2.19 -0.16 2.52
CA THR A 152 2.98 -0.56 3.68
C THR A 152 4.43 -0.16 3.53
N GLN A 153 5.12 0.09 4.66
CA GLN A 153 6.56 0.30 4.73
C GLN A 153 7.15 -0.63 5.79
N LYS A 154 8.18 -1.38 5.43
CA LYS A 154 8.90 -2.25 6.35
C LYS A 154 10.17 -1.59 6.85
N PHE A 155 10.51 -1.89 8.09
CA PHE A 155 11.77 -1.50 8.71
C PHE A 155 12.17 -2.54 9.78
N GLN A 156 13.36 -2.45 10.33
CA GLN A 156 13.88 -3.43 11.27
C GLN A 156 14.37 -2.77 12.57
N PHE A 157 13.96 -3.32 13.71
CA PHE A 157 14.66 -3.10 14.97
C PHE A 157 15.73 -4.18 15.20
N THR A 158 16.92 -3.74 15.55
CA THR A 158 18.08 -4.57 15.94
C THR A 158 18.44 -4.31 17.40
N GLU A 159 19.34 -5.13 17.97
CA GLU A 159 19.92 -4.89 19.29
C GLU A 159 20.86 -3.70 19.32
#